data_8c6f76ae3066afb99a2dc911dc585136
#
_entry.id   8c6f76ae3066afb99a2dc911dc585136
#
_cell.length_a   1.000
_cell.length_b   1.000
_cell.length_c   1.000
_cell.angle_alpha   90.00
_cell.angle_beta   90.00
_cell.angle_gamma   90.00
#
_symmetry.space_group_name_H-M   'P 1'
#
loop_
_entity.id
_entity.type
_entity.pdbx_description
1 polymer ?
#
loop_
_entity_poly.entity_id
_entity_poly.type
_entity_poly.pdbx_seq_one_letter_code
_entity_poly.pdbx_strand_id
1 'polypeptide(L)'
;MIDELKVIDRTIGVASVGCSALAYDYFNVDMVQAPHGRAPAVATGIKRVHPDGVVFTYQGDGDIAAIGTAEIIHAAARGERITTIFVNNAIYGMTGGQMAPTSLVNQVTTTSPYGRKLESAGMPIRLSEMLATLDGAKYLARVAVNNPANMAKAKAAIK
;
A
#
# COMPACT_ATOMS: atom_id res chain seq x y z
N MET A 1 -2.45 15.59 8.81
CA MET A 1 -1.09 15.04 9.03
C MET A 1 -0.06 15.76 8.18
N ILE A 2 -0.14 15.76 6.85
CA ILE A 2 0.75 16.54 5.96
C ILE A 2 0.77 18.02 6.39
N ASP A 3 -0.41 18.62 6.60
CA ASP A 3 -0.55 20.00 7.10
C ASP A 3 0.07 20.19 8.49
N GLU A 4 -0.16 19.24 9.41
CA GLU A 4 0.40 19.29 10.77
C GLU A 4 1.94 19.23 10.78
N LEU A 5 2.51 18.48 9.82
CA LEU A 5 3.96 18.39 9.62
C LEU A 5 4.51 19.56 8.81
N LYS A 6 3.64 20.40 8.23
CA LYS A 6 3.99 21.54 7.37
C LYS A 6 4.90 21.11 6.20
N VAL A 7 4.55 20.01 5.54
CA VAL A 7 5.33 19.44 4.42
C VAL A 7 4.57 19.43 3.11
N ILE A 8 3.42 20.09 3.02
CA ILE A 8 2.53 20.06 1.86
C ILE A 8 3.25 20.45 0.56
N ASP A 9 4.03 21.55 0.60
CA ASP A 9 4.70 22.12 -0.58
C ASP A 9 5.83 21.24 -1.15
N ARG A 10 6.22 20.20 -0.43
CA ARG A 10 7.26 19.26 -0.84
C ARG A 10 6.80 17.80 -0.81
N THR A 11 5.48 17.57 -0.74
CA THR A 11 4.89 16.24 -0.70
C THR A 11 4.40 15.84 -2.09
N ILE A 12 4.83 14.67 -2.54
CA ILE A 12 4.38 14.07 -3.80
C ILE A 12 3.81 12.68 -3.48
N GLY A 13 2.56 12.47 -3.86
CA GLY A 13 1.90 11.18 -3.76
C GLY A 13 1.98 10.39 -5.06
N VAL A 14 2.10 9.09 -4.97
CA VAL A 14 2.02 8.19 -6.11
C VAL A 14 0.89 7.20 -5.85
N ALA A 15 -0.15 7.26 -6.67
CA ALA A 15 -1.22 6.29 -6.67
C ALA A 15 -1.15 5.41 -7.92
N SER A 16 -1.55 4.17 -7.78
CA SER A 16 -1.55 3.20 -8.85
C SER A 16 -2.97 2.78 -9.21
N VAL A 17 -3.12 1.81 -10.09
CA VAL A 17 -4.42 1.34 -10.57
C VAL A 17 -5.20 0.63 -9.46
N GLY A 18 -6.52 0.69 -9.51
CA GLY A 18 -7.46 0.16 -8.52
C GLY A 18 -8.15 1.28 -7.74
N CYS A 19 -8.83 0.97 -6.63
CA CYS A 19 -9.54 1.96 -5.84
C CYS A 19 -8.63 3.09 -5.32
N SER A 20 -7.33 2.83 -5.16
CA SER A 20 -6.34 3.83 -4.74
C SER A 20 -6.14 4.96 -5.76
N ALA A 21 -6.47 4.77 -7.03
CA ALA A 21 -6.43 5.82 -8.04
C ALA A 21 -7.37 7.00 -7.71
N LEU A 22 -8.46 6.75 -6.99
CA LEU A 22 -9.37 7.80 -6.53
C LEU A 22 -8.72 8.77 -5.54
N ALA A 23 -7.55 8.44 -5.00
CA ALA A 23 -6.81 9.32 -4.09
C ALA A 23 -6.48 10.70 -4.70
N TYR A 24 -6.39 10.80 -6.02
CA TYR A 24 -6.17 12.08 -6.71
C TYR A 24 -7.22 13.13 -6.36
N ASP A 25 -8.46 12.72 -6.15
CA ASP A 25 -9.58 13.62 -5.85
C ASP A 25 -9.62 14.06 -4.39
N TYR A 26 -8.79 13.45 -3.52
CA TYR A 26 -8.88 13.63 -2.07
C TYR A 26 -7.61 14.21 -1.44
N PHE A 27 -6.44 14.04 -2.05
CA PHE A 27 -5.20 14.60 -1.53
C PHE A 27 -4.89 15.95 -2.18
N ASN A 28 -4.73 16.99 -1.36
CA ASN A 28 -4.31 18.32 -1.82
C ASN A 28 -2.78 18.43 -1.83
N VAL A 29 -2.13 17.58 -2.61
CA VAL A 29 -0.70 17.55 -2.89
C VAL A 29 -0.48 17.15 -4.35
N ASP A 30 0.71 17.34 -4.87
CA ASP A 30 1.06 16.84 -6.19
C ASP A 30 0.94 15.31 -6.24
N MET A 31 0.23 14.81 -7.25
CA MET A 31 -0.01 13.38 -7.42
C MET A 31 0.47 12.89 -8.77
N VAL A 32 1.08 11.72 -8.79
CA VAL A 32 1.52 11.04 -10.01
C VAL A 32 0.83 9.67 -10.11
N GLN A 33 0.29 9.38 -11.28
CA GLN A 33 -0.27 8.07 -11.58
C GLN A 33 0.83 7.10 -12.02
N ALA A 34 0.89 5.94 -11.40
CA ALA A 34 1.75 4.84 -11.79
C ALA A 34 0.94 3.72 -12.48
N PRO A 35 1.53 2.96 -13.39
CA PRO A 35 0.94 1.69 -13.83
C PRO A 35 0.72 0.74 -12.66
N HIS A 36 -0.22 -0.19 -12.81
CA HIS A 36 -0.58 -1.14 -11.76
C HIS A 36 0.65 -1.89 -11.19
N GLY A 37 0.82 -1.85 -9.88
CA GLY A 37 1.95 -2.45 -9.18
C GLY A 37 3.26 -1.66 -9.21
N ARG A 38 3.34 -0.55 -9.94
CA ARG A 38 4.61 0.15 -10.19
C ARG A 38 4.82 1.40 -9.33
N ALA A 39 3.89 1.71 -8.42
CA ALA A 39 4.01 2.90 -7.59
C ALA A 39 5.33 2.95 -6.77
N PRO A 40 5.84 1.87 -6.17
CA PRO A 40 7.12 1.92 -5.47
C PRO A 40 8.32 2.24 -6.39
N ALA A 41 8.29 1.78 -7.65
CA ALA A 41 9.34 2.07 -8.63
C ALA A 41 9.28 3.53 -9.08
N VAL A 42 8.08 4.06 -9.36
CA VAL A 42 7.89 5.47 -9.72
C VAL A 42 8.28 6.38 -8.56
N ALA A 43 7.83 6.06 -7.33
CA ALA A 43 8.20 6.81 -6.12
C ALA A 43 9.71 6.81 -5.86
N THR A 44 10.39 5.69 -6.13
CA THR A 44 11.86 5.60 -6.08
C THR A 44 12.51 6.61 -7.04
N GLY A 45 12.04 6.67 -8.29
CA GLY A 45 12.55 7.63 -9.28
C GLY A 45 12.33 9.08 -8.84
N ILE A 46 11.11 9.42 -8.41
CA ILE A 46 10.77 10.74 -7.89
C ILE A 46 11.68 11.11 -6.71
N LYS A 47 11.83 10.20 -5.75
CA LYS A 47 12.64 10.45 -4.54
C LYS A 47 14.11 10.72 -4.86
N ARG A 48 14.65 10.09 -5.90
CA ARG A 48 16.04 10.30 -6.33
C ARG A 48 16.29 11.65 -6.97
N VAL A 49 15.30 12.19 -7.70
CA VAL A 49 15.41 13.53 -8.31
C VAL A 49 14.94 14.66 -7.36
N HIS A 50 14.15 14.31 -6.33
CA HIS A 50 13.69 15.21 -5.27
C HIS A 50 14.08 14.67 -3.89
N PRO A 51 15.38 14.67 -3.53
CA PRO A 51 15.87 14.01 -2.32
C PRO A 51 15.30 14.59 -1.02
N ASP A 52 14.92 15.87 -1.01
CA ASP A 52 14.32 16.55 0.15
C ASP A 52 12.79 16.48 0.18
N GLY A 53 12.17 15.98 -0.89
CA GLY A 53 10.72 15.79 -0.99
C GLY A 53 10.22 14.68 -0.06
N VAL A 54 8.99 14.79 0.41
CA VAL A 54 8.25 13.70 1.05
C VAL A 54 7.51 12.94 -0.04
N VAL A 55 7.92 11.71 -0.31
CA VAL A 55 7.31 10.88 -1.35
C VAL A 55 6.59 9.70 -0.69
N PHE A 56 5.31 9.55 -1.00
CA PHE A 56 4.54 8.41 -0.53
C PHE A 56 3.81 7.69 -1.65
N THR A 57 3.55 6.39 -1.46
CA THR A 57 2.64 5.62 -2.31
C THR A 57 1.37 5.29 -1.55
N TYR A 58 0.24 5.24 -2.26
CA TYR A 58 -1.06 4.86 -1.72
C TYR A 58 -1.63 3.72 -2.56
N GLN A 59 -1.68 2.51 -2.00
CA GLN A 59 -1.88 1.29 -2.77
C GLN A 59 -2.82 0.30 -2.07
N GLY A 60 -3.63 -0.39 -2.86
CA GLY A 60 -4.46 -1.51 -2.39
C GLY A 60 -3.73 -2.86 -2.48
N ASP A 61 -4.39 -3.91 -2.00
CA ASP A 61 -3.84 -5.26 -1.94
C ASP A 61 -3.61 -5.90 -3.32
N GLY A 62 -4.52 -5.69 -4.26
CA GLY A 62 -4.31 -6.12 -5.65
C GLY A 62 -3.14 -5.43 -6.33
N ASP A 63 -2.81 -4.26 -5.89
CA ASP A 63 -1.72 -3.47 -6.43
C ASP A 63 -0.38 -3.89 -5.80
N ILE A 64 -0.20 -3.69 -4.51
CA ILE A 64 1.10 -3.89 -3.85
C ILE A 64 1.39 -5.35 -3.47
N ALA A 65 0.37 -6.12 -3.10
CA ALA A 65 0.54 -7.51 -2.65
C ALA A 65 0.24 -8.55 -3.74
N ALA A 66 -0.04 -8.11 -4.96
CA ALA A 66 -0.20 -8.96 -6.13
C ALA A 66 0.80 -8.57 -7.22
N ILE A 67 0.39 -7.72 -8.16
CA ILE A 67 1.21 -7.38 -9.33
C ILE A 67 2.47 -6.57 -8.97
N GLY A 68 2.46 -5.82 -7.85
CA GLY A 68 3.56 -4.97 -7.37
C GLY A 68 4.44 -5.59 -6.29
N THR A 69 4.31 -6.89 -6.01
CA THR A 69 5.07 -7.54 -4.93
C THR A 69 6.57 -7.42 -5.12
N ALA A 70 7.07 -7.60 -6.33
CA ALA A 70 8.49 -7.46 -6.63
C ALA A 70 8.99 -6.03 -6.42
N GLU A 71 8.24 -5.04 -6.86
CA GLU A 71 8.60 -3.63 -6.77
C GLU A 71 8.75 -3.17 -5.32
N ILE A 72 7.81 -3.54 -4.44
CA ILE A 72 7.91 -3.14 -3.03
C ILE A 72 9.01 -3.90 -2.30
N ILE A 73 9.23 -5.17 -2.60
CA ILE A 73 10.33 -5.94 -2.02
C ILE A 73 11.67 -5.30 -2.39
N HIS A 74 11.88 -4.97 -3.66
CA HIS A 74 13.13 -4.36 -4.11
C HIS A 74 13.30 -2.93 -3.60
N ALA A 75 12.23 -2.14 -3.51
CA ALA A 75 12.29 -0.80 -2.91
C ALA A 75 12.67 -0.89 -1.42
N ALA A 76 12.05 -1.80 -0.67
CA ALA A 76 12.36 -2.05 0.73
C ALA A 76 13.79 -2.58 0.94
N ALA A 77 14.21 -3.55 0.12
CA ALA A 77 15.56 -4.11 0.21
C ALA A 77 16.66 -3.06 -0.02
N ARG A 78 16.43 -2.10 -0.95
CA ARG A 78 17.35 -0.98 -1.18
C ARG A 78 17.27 0.12 -0.12
N GLY A 79 16.31 0.06 0.81
CA GLY A 79 16.11 1.10 1.80
C GLY A 79 15.67 2.44 1.19
N GLU A 80 14.82 2.39 0.14
CA GLU A 80 14.34 3.61 -0.52
C GLU A 80 13.59 4.49 0.48
N ARG A 81 13.90 5.78 0.50
CA ARG A 81 13.34 6.75 1.45
C ARG A 81 11.96 7.22 1.02
N ILE A 82 11.04 6.29 0.88
CA ILE A 82 9.64 6.51 0.55
C ILE A 82 8.73 5.97 1.66
N THR A 83 7.53 6.52 1.78
CA THR A 83 6.50 6.01 2.68
C THR A 83 5.46 5.26 1.87
N THR A 84 5.22 4.00 2.17
CA THR A 84 4.19 3.20 1.50
C THR A 84 2.99 3.02 2.40
N ILE A 85 1.83 3.51 1.97
CA ILE A 85 0.54 3.33 2.64
C ILE A 85 -0.20 2.20 1.94
N PHE A 86 -0.27 1.07 2.61
CA PHE A 86 -0.94 -0.12 2.11
C PHE A 86 -2.34 -0.24 2.73
N VAL A 87 -3.36 -0.05 1.91
CA VAL A 87 -4.77 -0.22 2.29
C VAL A 87 -5.19 -1.65 1.97
N ASN A 88 -5.21 -2.50 2.98
CA ASN A 88 -5.57 -3.91 2.85
C ASN A 88 -7.02 -4.16 3.27
N ASN A 89 -7.90 -4.35 2.31
CA ASN A 89 -9.28 -4.77 2.53
C ASN A 89 -9.52 -6.26 2.21
N ALA A 90 -8.47 -6.98 1.83
CA ALA A 90 -8.46 -8.41 1.54
C ALA A 90 -9.37 -8.84 0.38
N ILE A 91 -9.57 -7.94 -0.61
CA ILE A 91 -10.45 -8.19 -1.77
C ILE A 91 -10.09 -7.26 -2.94
N TYR A 92 -10.30 -7.70 -4.18
CA TYR A 92 -10.26 -6.80 -5.35
C TYR A 92 -11.57 -6.03 -5.44
N GLY A 93 -11.64 -4.85 -4.82
CA GLY A 93 -12.88 -4.08 -4.71
C GLY A 93 -13.38 -3.53 -6.04
N MET A 94 -12.53 -2.81 -6.80
CA MET A 94 -12.92 -2.10 -8.01
C MET A 94 -13.45 -3.03 -9.11
N THR A 95 -12.92 -4.23 -9.22
CA THR A 95 -13.27 -5.19 -10.28
C THR A 95 -14.47 -6.08 -9.94
N GLY A 96 -15.04 -5.94 -8.74
CA GLY A 96 -16.27 -6.64 -8.35
C GLY A 96 -16.11 -7.68 -7.23
N GLY A 97 -15.08 -7.55 -6.38
CA GLY A 97 -14.99 -8.33 -5.15
C GLY A 97 -14.36 -9.71 -5.29
N GLN A 98 -13.42 -9.89 -6.22
CA GLN A 98 -12.68 -11.14 -6.38
C GLN A 98 -11.68 -11.37 -5.24
N MET A 99 -11.28 -12.62 -5.09
CA MET A 99 -10.28 -13.03 -4.12
C MET A 99 -8.92 -12.39 -4.43
N ALA A 100 -8.37 -11.66 -3.46
CA ALA A 100 -7.02 -11.09 -3.51
C ALA A 100 -6.01 -12.06 -2.88
N PRO A 101 -4.70 -11.88 -3.11
CA PRO A 101 -3.67 -12.68 -2.43
C PRO A 101 -3.74 -12.59 -0.91
N THR A 102 -4.26 -11.49 -0.39
CA THR A 102 -4.42 -11.19 1.04
C THR A 102 -5.74 -11.67 1.63
N SER A 103 -6.69 -12.15 0.82
CA SER A 103 -7.99 -12.66 1.31
C SER A 103 -7.78 -13.76 2.35
N LEU A 104 -8.54 -13.69 3.43
CA LEU A 104 -8.39 -14.61 4.57
C LEU A 104 -8.88 -16.03 4.22
N VAL A 105 -8.38 -17.03 4.95
CA VAL A 105 -8.88 -18.40 4.85
C VAL A 105 -10.37 -18.41 5.20
N ASN A 106 -11.16 -19.11 4.42
CA ASN A 106 -12.61 -19.17 4.45
C ASN A 106 -13.34 -17.85 4.12
N GLN A 107 -12.64 -16.78 3.73
CA GLN A 107 -13.28 -15.56 3.25
C GLN A 107 -14.05 -15.83 1.95
N VAL A 108 -15.33 -15.51 1.96
CA VAL A 108 -16.19 -15.57 0.77
C VAL A 108 -15.95 -14.36 -0.11
N THR A 109 -15.74 -14.59 -1.39
CA THR A 109 -15.57 -13.55 -2.40
C THR A 109 -16.30 -13.97 -3.69
N THR A 110 -16.40 -13.09 -4.69
CA THR A 110 -17.06 -13.42 -5.96
C THR A 110 -16.40 -14.58 -6.71
N THR A 111 -15.09 -14.79 -6.53
CA THR A 111 -14.36 -15.92 -7.13
C THR A 111 -14.08 -17.06 -6.16
N SER A 112 -14.50 -16.94 -4.91
CA SER A 112 -14.45 -18.00 -3.90
C SER A 112 -15.78 -18.07 -3.13
N PRO A 113 -16.87 -18.47 -3.76
CA PRO A 113 -18.22 -18.42 -3.16
C PRO A 113 -18.38 -19.35 -1.97
N TYR A 114 -17.55 -20.37 -1.83
CA TYR A 114 -17.50 -21.29 -0.67
C TYR A 114 -16.34 -20.99 0.29
N GLY A 115 -15.78 -19.78 0.20
CA GLY A 115 -14.62 -19.34 0.95
C GLY A 115 -13.27 -19.79 0.34
N ARG A 116 -12.22 -19.04 0.67
CA ARG A 116 -10.85 -19.38 0.26
C ARG A 116 -10.43 -20.72 0.86
N LYS A 117 -10.06 -21.67 0.03
CA LYS A 117 -9.56 -23.00 0.43
C LYS A 117 -8.06 -23.06 0.28
N LEU A 118 -7.38 -23.64 1.28
CA LEU A 118 -5.92 -23.76 1.29
C LEU A 118 -5.40 -24.63 0.15
N GLU A 119 -6.13 -25.70 -0.19
CA GLU A 119 -5.75 -26.67 -1.20
C GLU A 119 -5.70 -26.09 -2.61
N SER A 120 -6.54 -25.09 -2.89
CA SER A 120 -6.64 -24.47 -4.22
C SER A 120 -6.01 -23.09 -4.32
N ALA A 121 -6.01 -22.30 -3.25
CA ALA A 121 -5.57 -20.91 -3.25
C ALA A 121 -4.39 -20.61 -2.32
N GLY A 122 -3.93 -21.60 -1.57
CA GLY A 122 -2.84 -21.45 -0.62
C GLY A 122 -3.11 -20.45 0.51
N MET A 123 -2.08 -20.16 1.30
CA MET A 123 -2.14 -19.21 2.40
C MET A 123 -2.20 -17.76 1.93
N PRO A 124 -2.88 -16.86 2.66
CA PRO A 124 -2.82 -15.42 2.41
C PRO A 124 -1.39 -14.87 2.49
N ILE A 125 -1.07 -13.95 1.58
CA ILE A 125 0.21 -13.24 1.64
C ILE A 125 0.19 -12.28 2.85
N ARG A 126 1.24 -12.35 3.65
CA ARG A 126 1.51 -11.48 4.80
C ARG A 126 2.60 -10.48 4.43
N LEU A 127 2.22 -9.45 3.67
CA LEU A 127 3.19 -8.52 3.09
C LEU A 127 4.06 -7.83 4.15
N SER A 128 3.46 -7.38 5.26
CA SER A 128 4.24 -6.69 6.31
C SER A 128 5.29 -7.60 6.94
N GLU A 129 4.97 -8.87 7.17
CA GLU A 129 5.92 -9.85 7.71
C GLU A 129 7.02 -10.20 6.69
N MET A 130 6.69 -10.27 5.40
CA MET A 130 7.69 -10.45 4.35
C MET A 130 8.66 -9.26 4.31
N LEU A 131 8.14 -8.04 4.34
CA LEU A 131 8.98 -6.83 4.34
C LEU A 131 9.81 -6.69 5.63
N ALA A 132 9.32 -7.22 6.75
CA ALA A 132 10.05 -7.19 8.03
C ALA A 132 11.32 -8.06 8.03
N THR A 133 11.49 -8.94 7.05
CA THR A 133 12.72 -9.72 6.87
C THR A 133 13.82 -8.97 6.13
N LEU A 134 13.53 -7.75 5.64
CA LEU A 134 14.45 -6.96 4.83
C LEU A 134 15.09 -5.86 5.67
N ASP A 135 16.41 -5.84 5.78
CA ASP A 135 17.17 -4.85 6.56
C ASP A 135 16.98 -3.40 6.08
N GLY A 136 16.61 -3.22 4.83
CA GLY A 136 16.34 -1.91 4.24
C GLY A 136 15.01 -1.29 4.71
N ALA A 137 14.04 -2.08 5.13
CA ALA A 137 12.77 -1.60 5.67
C ALA A 137 12.96 -1.04 7.09
N LYS A 138 13.01 0.28 7.24
CA LYS A 138 13.35 0.94 8.51
C LYS A 138 12.20 1.03 9.50
N TYR A 139 10.97 1.07 9.01
CA TYR A 139 9.79 1.14 9.85
C TYR A 139 8.63 0.40 9.20
N LEU A 140 7.97 -0.43 9.96
CA LEU A 140 6.78 -1.17 9.54
C LEU A 140 5.71 -1.10 10.62
N ALA A 141 4.50 -0.79 10.24
CA ALA A 141 3.35 -0.79 11.14
C ALA A 141 2.14 -1.44 10.48
N ARG A 142 1.39 -2.20 11.23
CA ARG A 142 0.06 -2.69 10.83
C ARG A 142 -0.96 -2.19 11.84
N VAL A 143 -1.90 -1.41 11.38
CA VAL A 143 -2.92 -0.80 12.23
C VAL A 143 -4.29 -0.98 11.60
N ALA A 144 -5.29 -1.38 12.38
CA ALA A 144 -6.67 -1.32 11.97
C ALA A 144 -7.20 0.12 12.05
N VAL A 145 -8.20 0.46 11.23
CA VAL A 145 -8.83 1.80 11.22
C VAL A 145 -10.33 1.72 11.53
N ASN A 146 -10.74 0.69 12.28
CA ASN A 146 -12.13 0.34 12.55
C ASN A 146 -12.77 1.13 13.71
N ASN A 147 -12.01 1.96 14.41
CA ASN A 147 -12.52 2.82 15.47
C ASN A 147 -11.61 4.04 15.66
N PRO A 148 -12.06 5.11 16.37
CA PRO A 148 -11.29 6.35 16.55
C PRO A 148 -9.91 6.16 17.21
N ALA A 149 -9.80 5.23 18.17
CA ALA A 149 -8.52 4.97 18.86
C ALA A 149 -7.50 4.35 17.90
N ASN A 150 -7.92 3.42 17.04
CA ASN A 150 -7.07 2.83 16.03
C ASN A 150 -6.74 3.82 14.89
N MET A 151 -7.66 4.69 14.52
CA MET A 151 -7.39 5.79 13.59
C MET A 151 -6.29 6.73 14.12
N ALA A 152 -6.34 7.06 15.42
CA ALA A 152 -5.29 7.85 16.07
C ALA A 152 -3.92 7.13 16.04
N LYS A 153 -3.89 5.81 16.26
CA LYS A 153 -2.68 4.99 16.13
C LYS A 153 -2.15 4.99 14.69
N ALA A 154 -3.03 4.83 13.69
CA ALA A 154 -2.63 4.88 12.29
C ALA A 154 -2.02 6.24 11.94
N LYS A 155 -2.66 7.34 12.38
CA LYS A 155 -2.14 8.70 12.23
C LYS A 155 -0.76 8.88 12.87
N ALA A 156 -0.55 8.33 14.07
CA ALA A 156 0.74 8.38 14.76
C ALA A 156 1.82 7.56 14.04
N ALA A 157 1.43 6.40 13.48
CA ALA A 157 2.35 5.54 12.75
C ALA A 157 2.84 6.14 11.42
N ILE A 158 2.05 7.01 10.79
CA ILE A 158 2.42 7.66 9.53
C ILE A 158 3.25 8.94 9.78
N LYS A 159 3.17 9.56 10.98
CA LYS A 159 4.01 10.70 11.38
C LYS A 159 5.45 10.31 11.61
#